data_aae6b1150517d1ba92432978430ae0d5
#
_entry.id   aae6b1150517d1ba92432978430ae0d5
#
_cell.length_a   1.000
_cell.length_b   1.000
_cell.length_c   1.000
_cell.angle_alpha   90.00
_cell.angle_beta   90.00
_cell.angle_gamma   90.00
#
_symmetry.space_group_name_H-M   'P 1'
#
loop_
_entity.id
_entity.type
_entity.pdbx_description
1 polymer ?
#
loop_
_entity_poly.entity_id
_entity_poly.type
_entity_poly.pdbx_seq_one_letter_code
_entity_poly.pdbx_strand_id
1 'polypeptide(L)'
;LRILTMASFSVYGDLPEANTWVDYCYNVWLARFPGLNKDGGWHNGDSYFTVNTRTLVEVPYYYSKLTGYDFFSDPWYQGNIMYTIFQQPPFSKSAGNGSSHQNVGRPNSIRIGYLDALARLTGNTYAADFVRRTLKVEPDYMKKALLSKPGDLAWFRLQCDKPLPEGEGLTALPAGYVFPATGLASFQTNWDRVGGNAMWSFRSSPYGSTSHALANQNAFNTFYGGKPLFYSSGHHIEFTDVHSMLCHRATRAHNTILVNGMGQRIGTEGYGWIPRYYASEKIGYVLGDASNAYGKVISPLWLTRGEQSEVHYTPEN
;
A
#
# COMPACT_ATOMS: atom_id res chain seq x y z
N LEU A 1 -9.23 -13.00 -8.69
CA LEU A 1 -10.30 -13.28 -7.75
C LEU A 1 -11.50 -12.35 -7.94
N ARG A 2 -11.37 -11.03 -7.77
CA ARG A 2 -12.47 -10.05 -7.80
C ARG A 2 -13.38 -10.16 -9.03
N ILE A 3 -12.82 -10.20 -10.24
CA ILE A 3 -13.60 -10.26 -11.48
C ILE A 3 -14.47 -11.53 -11.51
N LEU A 4 -13.89 -12.67 -11.15
CA LEU A 4 -14.65 -13.94 -11.09
C LEU A 4 -15.72 -13.87 -10.01
N THR A 5 -15.43 -13.34 -8.83
CA THR A 5 -16.43 -13.14 -7.77
C THR A 5 -17.60 -12.31 -8.25
N MET A 6 -17.35 -11.16 -8.88
CA MET A 6 -18.42 -10.29 -9.39
C MET A 6 -19.25 -10.98 -10.48
N ALA A 7 -18.60 -11.67 -11.43
CA ALA A 7 -19.30 -12.42 -12.46
C ALA A 7 -20.17 -13.52 -11.86
N SER A 8 -19.65 -14.26 -10.87
CA SER A 8 -20.41 -15.33 -10.20
C SER A 8 -21.64 -14.78 -9.47
N PHE A 9 -21.49 -13.69 -8.73
CA PHE A 9 -22.62 -13.06 -8.04
C PHE A 9 -23.67 -12.49 -9.00
N SER A 10 -23.27 -12.00 -10.18
CA SER A 10 -24.21 -11.42 -11.15
C SER A 10 -25.17 -12.45 -11.78
N VAL A 11 -24.83 -13.72 -11.70
CA VAL A 11 -25.65 -14.85 -12.23
C VAL A 11 -26.01 -15.86 -11.13
N TYR A 12 -25.77 -15.49 -9.86
CA TYR A 12 -26.09 -16.31 -8.70
C TYR A 12 -27.62 -16.45 -8.54
N GLY A 13 -28.08 -17.68 -8.52
CA GLY A 13 -29.51 -18.00 -8.51
C GLY A 13 -30.12 -18.23 -9.88
N ASP A 14 -29.49 -17.72 -10.96
CA ASP A 14 -29.96 -17.94 -12.35
C ASP A 14 -29.27 -19.15 -13.01
N LEU A 15 -27.97 -19.34 -12.70
CA LEU A 15 -27.18 -20.46 -13.22
C LEU A 15 -26.77 -21.40 -12.08
N PRO A 16 -27.08 -22.72 -12.17
CA PRO A 16 -26.68 -23.68 -11.14
C PRO A 16 -25.17 -23.73 -10.88
N GLU A 17 -24.36 -23.57 -11.93
CA GLU A 17 -22.90 -23.57 -11.85
C GLU A 17 -22.34 -22.38 -11.06
N ALA A 18 -23.08 -21.29 -10.96
CA ALA A 18 -22.67 -20.10 -10.23
C ALA A 18 -22.42 -20.38 -8.73
N ASN A 19 -23.14 -21.35 -8.14
CA ASN A 19 -22.90 -21.79 -6.76
C ASN A 19 -21.47 -22.29 -6.58
N THR A 20 -20.99 -23.15 -7.50
CA THR A 20 -19.62 -23.67 -7.46
C THR A 20 -18.58 -22.55 -7.61
N TRP A 21 -18.85 -21.56 -8.45
CA TRP A 21 -17.92 -20.43 -8.63
C TRP A 21 -17.88 -19.51 -7.42
N VAL A 22 -19.03 -19.26 -6.81
CA VAL A 22 -19.13 -18.47 -5.55
C VAL A 22 -18.36 -19.18 -4.43
N ASP A 23 -18.58 -20.49 -4.24
CA ASP A 23 -17.89 -21.29 -3.24
C ASP A 23 -16.38 -21.32 -3.48
N TYR A 24 -15.95 -21.49 -4.72
CA TYR A 24 -14.53 -21.43 -5.08
C TYR A 24 -13.91 -20.09 -4.72
N CYS A 25 -14.55 -18.99 -5.12
CA CYS A 25 -14.05 -17.64 -4.81
C CYS A 25 -14.02 -17.35 -3.30
N TYR A 26 -15.03 -17.84 -2.57
CA TYR A 26 -15.10 -17.74 -1.12
C TYR A 26 -13.92 -18.45 -0.44
N ASN A 27 -13.67 -19.70 -0.81
CA ASN A 27 -12.56 -20.49 -0.26
C ASN A 27 -11.20 -19.87 -0.59
N VAL A 28 -11.02 -19.34 -1.82
CA VAL A 28 -9.80 -18.60 -2.18
C VAL A 28 -9.65 -17.33 -1.34
N TRP A 29 -10.73 -16.61 -1.08
CA TRP A 29 -10.71 -15.44 -0.20
C TRP A 29 -10.27 -15.82 1.21
N LEU A 30 -10.89 -16.83 1.81
CA LEU A 30 -10.57 -17.29 3.16
C LEU A 30 -9.13 -17.79 3.28
N ALA A 31 -8.60 -18.49 2.27
CA ALA A 31 -7.25 -19.00 2.27
C ALA A 31 -6.17 -17.91 2.17
N ARG A 32 -6.50 -16.75 1.58
CA ARG A 32 -5.54 -15.67 1.34
C ARG A 32 -5.69 -14.48 2.26
N PHE A 33 -6.89 -14.23 2.76
CA PHE A 33 -7.17 -13.10 3.61
C PHE A 33 -7.32 -13.56 5.09
N PRO A 34 -6.70 -12.91 6.04
CA PRO A 34 -5.82 -11.74 6.02
C PRO A 34 -4.32 -12.09 5.84
N GLY A 35 -4.03 -13.16 5.12
CA GLY A 35 -2.68 -13.72 4.97
C GLY A 35 -1.65 -12.83 4.26
N LEU A 36 -2.05 -11.62 3.82
CA LEU A 36 -1.13 -10.71 3.15
C LEU A 36 -0.12 -10.11 4.12
N ASN A 37 -0.57 -9.53 5.23
CA ASN A 37 0.28 -8.98 6.30
C ASN A 37 -0.56 -8.81 7.55
N LYS A 38 -0.11 -9.32 8.67
CA LYS A 38 -0.86 -9.30 9.94
C LYS A 38 -1.14 -7.89 10.47
N ASP A 39 -0.33 -6.92 10.07
CA ASP A 39 -0.40 -5.52 10.52
C ASP A 39 -1.20 -4.60 9.57
N GLY A 40 -1.79 -5.15 8.52
CA GLY A 40 -2.56 -4.38 7.54
C GLY A 40 -1.71 -3.64 6.49
N GLY A 41 -0.38 -3.72 6.56
CA GLY A 41 0.51 -3.08 5.60
C GLY A 41 0.47 -3.73 4.21
N TRP A 42 1.06 -3.06 3.22
CA TRP A 42 1.16 -3.54 1.84
C TRP A 42 2.60 -3.44 1.34
N HIS A 43 3.20 -4.56 0.93
CA HIS A 43 4.64 -4.68 0.74
C HIS A 43 5.17 -4.26 -0.64
N ASN A 44 4.36 -4.33 -1.70
CA ASN A 44 4.84 -4.15 -3.08
C ASN A 44 4.53 -2.79 -3.70
N GLY A 45 4.23 -1.80 -2.86
CA GLY A 45 4.13 -0.41 -3.28
C GLY A 45 2.73 0.15 -3.37
N ASP A 46 2.67 1.45 -3.34
CA ASP A 46 1.45 2.23 -3.22
C ASP A 46 0.54 2.13 -4.46
N SER A 47 1.12 2.08 -5.66
CA SER A 47 0.33 1.92 -6.89
C SER A 47 -0.38 0.57 -6.94
N TYR A 48 0.30 -0.48 -6.51
CA TYR A 48 -0.29 -1.83 -6.46
C TYR A 48 -1.23 -2.03 -5.29
N PHE A 49 -1.05 -1.30 -4.22
CA PHE A 49 -2.08 -1.18 -3.18
C PHE A 49 -3.37 -0.59 -3.76
N THR A 50 -3.29 0.56 -4.43
CA THR A 50 -4.47 1.24 -4.97
C THR A 50 -5.26 0.42 -5.99
N VAL A 51 -4.62 -0.39 -6.81
CA VAL A 51 -5.36 -1.26 -7.75
C VAL A 51 -6.06 -2.44 -7.06
N ASN A 52 -5.66 -2.78 -5.83
CA ASN A 52 -6.27 -3.85 -5.04
C ASN A 52 -7.39 -3.38 -4.10
N THR A 53 -7.54 -2.08 -3.86
CA THR A 53 -8.53 -1.54 -2.91
C THR A 53 -9.96 -1.98 -3.22
N ARG A 54 -10.34 -2.08 -4.51
CA ARG A 54 -11.64 -2.63 -4.89
C ARG A 54 -11.82 -4.09 -4.45
N THR A 55 -10.81 -4.92 -4.64
CA THR A 55 -10.88 -6.33 -4.21
C THR A 55 -11.07 -6.42 -2.70
N LEU A 56 -10.38 -5.57 -1.95
CA LEU A 56 -10.42 -5.54 -0.49
C LEU A 56 -11.77 -5.06 0.08
N VAL A 57 -12.59 -4.39 -0.72
CA VAL A 57 -13.95 -3.97 -0.32
C VAL A 57 -15.02 -4.81 -0.98
N GLU A 58 -15.00 -4.97 -2.30
CA GLU A 58 -16.07 -5.61 -3.05
C GLU A 58 -16.25 -7.08 -2.67
N VAL A 59 -15.17 -7.84 -2.62
CA VAL A 59 -15.25 -9.28 -2.32
C VAL A 59 -15.84 -9.53 -0.92
N PRO A 60 -15.25 -9.01 0.16
CA PRO A 60 -15.81 -9.25 1.49
C PRO A 60 -17.19 -8.61 1.69
N TYR A 61 -17.50 -7.50 1.03
CA TYR A 61 -18.82 -6.87 1.13
C TYR A 61 -19.93 -7.81 0.62
N TYR A 62 -19.75 -8.41 -0.55
CA TYR A 62 -20.73 -9.33 -1.10
C TYR A 62 -20.81 -10.63 -0.30
N TYR A 63 -19.68 -11.15 0.17
CA TYR A 63 -19.72 -12.33 1.06
C TYR A 63 -20.33 -12.03 2.43
N SER A 64 -20.12 -10.84 2.98
CA SER A 64 -20.84 -10.42 4.21
C SER A 64 -22.35 -10.42 3.99
N LYS A 65 -22.82 -9.97 2.84
CA LYS A 65 -24.25 -10.00 2.51
C LYS A 65 -24.78 -11.42 2.32
N LEU A 66 -24.01 -12.30 1.71
CA LEU A 66 -24.38 -13.69 1.48
C LEU A 66 -24.40 -14.52 2.77
N THR A 67 -23.39 -14.38 3.60
CA THR A 67 -23.16 -15.26 4.77
C THR A 67 -23.67 -14.69 6.08
N GLY A 68 -23.93 -13.38 6.14
CA GLY A 68 -24.22 -12.65 7.38
C GLY A 68 -22.99 -12.41 8.27
N TYR A 69 -21.81 -12.88 7.87
CA TYR A 69 -20.57 -12.65 8.62
C TYR A 69 -19.97 -11.29 8.28
N ASP A 70 -19.63 -10.50 9.28
CA ASP A 70 -18.97 -9.20 9.07
C ASP A 70 -17.46 -9.36 8.91
N PHE A 71 -16.99 -9.46 7.66
CA PHE A 71 -15.56 -9.53 7.34
C PHE A 71 -14.79 -8.25 7.71
N PHE A 72 -15.48 -7.11 7.84
CA PHE A 72 -14.83 -5.84 8.18
C PHE A 72 -14.56 -5.66 9.67
N SER A 73 -15.06 -6.57 10.50
CA SER A 73 -14.69 -6.68 11.92
C SER A 73 -13.27 -7.22 12.13
N ASP A 74 -12.63 -7.78 11.09
CA ASP A 74 -11.25 -8.27 11.18
C ASP A 74 -10.29 -7.11 11.49
N PRO A 75 -9.43 -7.23 12.53
CA PRO A 75 -8.45 -6.21 12.92
C PRO A 75 -7.50 -5.77 11.79
N TRP A 76 -7.33 -6.60 10.77
CA TRP A 76 -6.55 -6.25 9.59
C TRP A 76 -7.02 -4.95 8.94
N TYR A 77 -8.34 -4.71 8.89
CA TYR A 77 -8.89 -3.48 8.30
C TYR A 77 -8.51 -2.23 9.08
N GLN A 78 -8.45 -2.32 10.41
CA GLN A 78 -7.97 -1.20 11.23
C GLN A 78 -6.49 -0.91 10.92
N GLY A 79 -5.64 -1.95 10.85
CA GLY A 79 -4.25 -1.83 10.44
C GLY A 79 -4.11 -1.26 9.02
N ASN A 80 -4.94 -1.69 8.07
CA ASN A 80 -4.89 -1.22 6.69
C ASN A 80 -5.37 0.23 6.53
N ILE A 81 -6.30 0.68 7.36
CA ILE A 81 -6.66 2.10 7.45
C ILE A 81 -5.44 2.92 7.91
N MET A 82 -4.76 2.48 8.97
CA MET A 82 -3.55 3.14 9.45
C MET A 82 -2.45 3.15 8.39
N TYR A 83 -2.25 2.02 7.69
CA TYR A 83 -1.35 1.95 6.53
C TYR A 83 -1.71 3.02 5.49
N THR A 84 -2.97 3.09 5.11
CA THR A 84 -3.44 4.01 4.07
C THR A 84 -3.20 5.47 4.45
N ILE A 85 -3.45 5.82 5.72
CA ILE A 85 -3.29 7.18 6.25
C ILE A 85 -1.79 7.55 6.40
N PHE A 86 -1.00 6.68 7.03
CA PHE A 86 0.41 6.97 7.31
C PHE A 86 1.30 6.91 6.08
N GLN A 87 0.96 6.07 5.07
CA GLN A 87 1.71 6.02 3.82
C GLN A 87 1.39 7.19 2.87
N GLN A 88 0.25 7.82 3.04
CA GLN A 88 -0.09 9.03 2.28
C GLN A 88 -1.07 9.92 3.05
N PRO A 89 -0.58 10.79 3.93
CA PRO A 89 -1.41 11.77 4.63
C PRO A 89 -2.22 12.65 3.67
N PRO A 90 -3.29 13.32 4.14
CA PRO A 90 -4.06 14.25 3.32
C PRO A 90 -3.14 15.27 2.65
N PHE A 91 -3.34 15.51 1.36
CA PHE A 91 -2.60 16.48 0.53
C PHE A 91 -1.08 16.22 0.39
N SER A 92 -0.58 15.09 0.87
CA SER A 92 0.83 14.70 0.75
C SER A 92 1.06 13.75 -0.41
N LYS A 93 2.30 13.73 -0.90
CA LYS A 93 2.82 12.64 -1.73
C LYS A 93 2.89 11.35 -0.91
N SER A 94 2.84 10.20 -1.57
CA SER A 94 2.97 8.90 -0.88
C SER A 94 4.38 8.69 -0.34
N ALA A 95 4.50 7.83 0.66
CA ALA A 95 5.73 7.51 1.36
C ALA A 95 6.87 6.96 0.47
N GLY A 96 6.56 6.54 -0.76
CA GLY A 96 7.57 6.15 -1.75
C GLY A 96 8.10 4.73 -1.60
N ASN A 97 7.42 3.90 -0.84
CA ASN A 97 7.81 2.50 -0.64
C ASN A 97 7.30 1.62 -1.77
N GLY A 98 8.19 0.82 -2.37
CA GLY A 98 7.88 -0.03 -3.51
C GLY A 98 7.51 0.76 -4.77
N SER A 99 6.83 0.10 -5.72
CA SER A 99 6.32 0.79 -6.90
C SER A 99 5.21 1.76 -6.53
N SER A 100 5.49 3.05 -6.61
CA SER A 100 4.57 4.12 -6.25
C SER A 100 4.44 5.15 -7.36
N HIS A 101 3.32 5.87 -7.38
CA HIS A 101 3.04 6.91 -8.38
C HIS A 101 3.81 8.19 -8.05
N GLN A 102 5.06 8.31 -8.55
CA GLN A 102 5.91 9.46 -8.29
C GLN A 102 5.35 10.78 -8.79
N ASN A 103 4.52 10.75 -9.81
CA ASN A 103 3.85 11.93 -10.36
C ASN A 103 2.58 12.34 -9.59
N VAL A 104 2.10 11.51 -8.67
CA VAL A 104 0.90 11.81 -7.86
C VAL A 104 1.32 12.55 -6.60
N GLY A 105 1.06 13.85 -6.55
CA GLY A 105 1.45 14.72 -5.44
C GLY A 105 0.55 14.68 -4.21
N ARG A 106 -0.59 13.96 -4.28
CA ARG A 106 -1.59 13.88 -3.20
C ARG A 106 -2.47 12.64 -3.36
N PRO A 107 -3.24 12.23 -2.34
CA PRO A 107 -4.19 11.12 -2.45
C PRO A 107 -5.14 11.30 -3.63
N ASN A 108 -5.33 10.23 -4.39
CA ASN A 108 -6.26 10.20 -5.51
C ASN A 108 -7.67 9.76 -5.08
N SER A 109 -8.64 9.84 -5.98
CA SER A 109 -10.03 9.45 -5.73
C SER A 109 -10.18 8.00 -5.29
N ILE A 110 -9.32 7.09 -5.77
CA ILE A 110 -9.35 5.67 -5.39
C ILE A 110 -9.03 5.51 -3.91
N ARG A 111 -7.98 6.18 -3.42
CA ARG A 111 -7.61 6.15 -1.99
C ARG A 111 -8.68 6.78 -1.11
N ILE A 112 -9.23 7.91 -1.53
CA ILE A 112 -10.28 8.59 -0.78
C ILE A 112 -11.56 7.75 -0.74
N GLY A 113 -11.98 7.18 -1.87
CA GLY A 113 -13.13 6.29 -1.94
C GLY A 113 -12.95 5.02 -1.11
N TYR A 114 -11.73 4.50 -1.05
CA TYR A 114 -11.39 3.36 -0.20
C TYR A 114 -11.54 3.69 1.29
N LEU A 115 -10.97 4.83 1.73
CA LEU A 115 -11.12 5.28 3.11
C LEU A 115 -12.58 5.63 3.45
N ASP A 116 -13.35 6.21 2.53
CA ASP A 116 -14.79 6.46 2.71
C ASP A 116 -15.56 5.14 2.94
N ALA A 117 -15.28 4.13 2.11
CA ALA A 117 -15.90 2.82 2.27
C ALA A 117 -15.52 2.16 3.60
N LEU A 118 -14.24 2.13 3.95
CA LEU A 118 -13.79 1.53 5.21
C LEU A 118 -14.31 2.29 6.43
N ALA A 119 -14.36 3.63 6.41
CA ALA A 119 -14.93 4.41 7.51
C ALA A 119 -16.37 4.00 7.80
N ARG A 120 -17.19 3.82 6.76
CA ARG A 120 -18.60 3.40 6.91
C ARG A 120 -18.76 1.94 7.32
N LEU A 121 -17.87 1.06 6.84
CA LEU A 121 -17.93 -0.37 7.13
C LEU A 121 -17.40 -0.72 8.52
N THR A 122 -16.33 -0.05 8.95
CA THR A 122 -15.61 -0.36 10.20
C THR A 122 -15.92 0.59 11.36
N GLY A 123 -16.59 1.72 11.09
CA GLY A 123 -16.79 2.77 12.08
C GLY A 123 -15.54 3.59 12.41
N ASN A 124 -14.46 3.49 11.60
CA ASN A 124 -13.20 4.18 11.89
C ASN A 124 -13.29 5.69 11.65
N THR A 125 -13.08 6.47 12.72
CA THR A 125 -13.24 7.93 12.71
C THR A 125 -12.05 8.66 12.09
N TYR A 126 -10.85 8.08 12.12
CA TYR A 126 -9.66 8.64 11.46
C TYR A 126 -9.79 8.60 9.94
N ALA A 127 -10.28 7.48 9.40
CA ALA A 127 -10.61 7.38 7.97
C ALA A 127 -11.69 8.38 7.58
N ALA A 128 -12.71 8.56 8.41
CA ALA A 128 -13.78 9.54 8.19
C ALA A 128 -13.25 10.99 8.18
N ASP A 129 -12.37 11.34 9.14
CA ASP A 129 -11.77 12.68 9.19
C ASP A 129 -10.86 12.95 7.98
N PHE A 130 -10.09 11.94 7.53
CA PHE A 130 -9.30 12.02 6.29
C PHE A 130 -10.18 12.41 5.10
N VAL A 131 -11.31 11.74 4.93
CA VAL A 131 -12.27 11.99 3.85
C VAL A 131 -12.87 13.40 3.99
N ARG A 132 -13.33 13.78 5.19
CA ARG A 132 -13.91 15.11 5.44
C ARG A 132 -12.93 16.24 5.13
N ARG A 133 -11.68 16.13 5.59
CA ARG A 133 -10.63 17.13 5.32
C ARG A 133 -10.38 17.29 3.83
N THR A 134 -10.33 16.17 3.09
CA THR A 134 -10.14 16.20 1.65
C THR A 134 -11.32 16.86 0.94
N LEU A 135 -12.55 16.48 1.28
CA LEU A 135 -13.75 17.00 0.65
C LEU A 135 -14.04 18.47 1.03
N LYS A 136 -13.57 18.93 2.21
CA LYS A 136 -13.67 20.35 2.59
C LYS A 136 -12.86 21.25 1.66
N VAL A 137 -11.70 20.78 1.19
CA VAL A 137 -10.82 21.54 0.28
C VAL A 137 -11.26 21.36 -1.18
N GLU A 138 -11.70 20.16 -1.55
CA GLU A 138 -12.12 19.81 -2.90
C GLU A 138 -13.49 19.10 -2.89
N PRO A 139 -14.59 19.85 -2.72
CA PRO A 139 -15.94 19.25 -2.62
C PRO A 139 -16.32 18.40 -3.85
N ASP A 140 -15.83 18.77 -5.02
CA ASP A 140 -16.12 18.10 -6.29
C ASP A 140 -15.19 16.90 -6.57
N TYR A 141 -14.27 16.60 -5.66
CA TYR A 141 -13.30 15.53 -5.86
C TYR A 141 -13.96 14.17 -6.12
N MET A 142 -15.00 13.85 -5.37
CA MET A 142 -15.77 12.60 -5.55
C MET A 142 -16.71 12.64 -6.76
N LYS A 143 -17.19 13.81 -7.17
CA LYS A 143 -18.00 13.95 -8.39
C LYS A 143 -17.17 13.69 -9.65
N LYS A 144 -15.96 14.22 -9.69
CA LYS A 144 -15.01 13.95 -10.80
C LYS A 144 -14.65 12.45 -10.86
N ALA A 145 -14.55 11.78 -9.71
CA ALA A 145 -14.29 10.38 -9.60
C ALA A 145 -15.43 9.51 -10.15
N LEU A 146 -16.69 9.83 -9.84
CA LEU A 146 -17.87 9.12 -10.32
C LEU A 146 -17.95 8.98 -11.85
N LEU A 147 -17.41 9.97 -12.58
CA LEU A 147 -17.51 10.04 -14.03
C LEU A 147 -16.31 9.41 -14.76
N SER A 148 -15.17 9.22 -14.09
CA SER A 148 -13.92 8.94 -14.79
C SER A 148 -13.21 7.64 -14.42
N LYS A 149 -13.44 7.05 -13.24
CA LYS A 149 -12.67 5.87 -12.78
C LYS A 149 -13.49 4.91 -11.92
N PRO A 150 -13.82 3.72 -12.43
CA PRO A 150 -14.57 2.70 -11.67
C PRO A 150 -13.81 2.17 -10.43
N GLY A 151 -12.57 2.60 -10.20
CA GLY A 151 -11.75 2.18 -9.06
C GLY A 151 -12.01 2.86 -7.72
N ASP A 152 -12.77 3.95 -7.70
CA ASP A 152 -12.96 4.80 -6.51
C ASP A 152 -14.10 4.38 -5.58
N LEU A 153 -14.71 3.23 -5.81
CA LEU A 153 -15.82 2.69 -5.01
C LEU A 153 -17.04 3.63 -4.92
N ALA A 154 -17.24 4.50 -5.92
CA ALA A 154 -18.37 5.41 -5.95
C ALA A 154 -19.72 4.70 -5.89
N TRP A 155 -19.83 3.52 -6.50
CA TRP A 155 -21.02 2.66 -6.43
C TRP A 155 -21.36 2.27 -4.99
N PHE A 156 -20.36 2.05 -4.13
CA PHE A 156 -20.55 1.69 -2.74
C PHE A 156 -21.30 2.79 -1.99
N ARG A 157 -21.01 4.06 -2.26
CA ARG A 157 -21.71 5.19 -1.65
C ARG A 157 -23.20 5.26 -2.03
N LEU A 158 -23.56 4.73 -3.20
CA LEU A 158 -24.96 4.64 -3.63
C LEU A 158 -25.72 3.51 -2.91
N GLN A 159 -25.01 2.49 -2.46
CA GLN A 159 -25.59 1.33 -1.77
C GLN A 159 -25.47 1.40 -0.24
N CYS A 160 -24.57 2.20 0.28
CA CYS A 160 -24.32 2.34 1.70
C CYS A 160 -24.92 3.66 2.20
N ASP A 161 -25.99 3.56 2.97
CA ASP A 161 -26.69 4.67 3.61
C ASP A 161 -26.09 5.06 4.96
N LYS A 162 -25.14 4.27 5.49
CA LYS A 162 -24.44 4.60 6.74
C LYS A 162 -23.69 5.93 6.58
N PRO A 163 -23.86 6.90 7.50
CA PRO A 163 -23.11 8.14 7.50
C PRO A 163 -21.63 7.88 7.80
N LEU A 164 -20.77 8.84 7.47
CA LEU A 164 -19.40 8.83 7.99
C LEU A 164 -19.43 8.94 9.51
N PRO A 165 -18.70 8.07 10.24
CA PRO A 165 -18.69 8.09 11.68
C PRO A 165 -18.11 9.40 12.23
N GLU A 166 -18.66 9.87 13.35
CA GLU A 166 -18.16 11.01 14.12
C GLU A 166 -17.24 10.50 15.25
N GLY A 167 -16.25 11.30 15.62
CA GLY A 167 -15.31 10.96 16.70
C GLY A 167 -13.95 11.65 16.54
N GLU A 168 -12.95 11.07 17.16
CA GLU A 168 -11.57 11.57 17.09
C GLU A 168 -11.07 11.62 15.64
N GLY A 169 -10.43 12.73 15.30
CA GLY A 169 -9.83 12.96 13.99
C GLY A 169 -8.33 12.67 13.94
N LEU A 170 -7.72 12.95 12.79
CA LEU A 170 -6.31 12.68 12.53
C LEU A 170 -5.36 13.32 13.55
N THR A 171 -5.74 14.43 14.17
CA THR A 171 -4.93 15.11 15.20
C THR A 171 -4.72 14.29 16.48
N ALA A 172 -5.55 13.29 16.72
CA ALA A 172 -5.40 12.35 17.82
C ALA A 172 -4.49 11.15 17.47
N LEU A 173 -4.06 11.03 16.22
CA LEU A 173 -3.13 9.98 15.82
C LEU A 173 -1.73 10.21 16.41
N PRO A 174 -1.00 9.12 16.73
CA PRO A 174 0.38 9.23 17.15
C PRO A 174 1.25 9.85 16.04
N ALA A 175 2.41 10.38 16.43
CA ALA A 175 3.37 10.92 15.48
C ALA A 175 3.90 9.87 14.50
N GLY A 176 3.97 8.61 14.89
CA GLY A 176 4.49 7.54 14.06
C GLY A 176 3.70 6.25 14.13
N TYR A 177 3.76 5.48 13.06
CA TYR A 177 3.20 4.13 12.99
C TYR A 177 4.18 3.18 12.29
N VAL A 178 4.34 2.00 12.85
CA VAL A 178 5.24 0.96 12.33
C VAL A 178 4.44 -0.28 12.00
N PHE A 179 4.72 -0.85 10.84
CA PHE A 179 4.14 -2.09 10.32
C PHE A 179 5.24 -3.16 10.30
N PRO A 180 5.56 -3.80 11.43
CA PRO A 180 6.71 -4.68 11.54
C PRO A 180 6.58 -5.95 10.70
N ALA A 181 5.37 -6.49 10.52
CA ALA A 181 5.13 -7.66 9.68
C ALA A 181 5.29 -7.34 8.18
N THR A 182 5.03 -6.09 7.78
CA THR A 182 5.27 -5.62 6.41
C THR A 182 6.69 -5.05 6.24
N GLY A 183 7.30 -4.57 7.31
CA GLY A 183 8.61 -3.92 7.30
C GLY A 183 8.54 -2.48 6.82
N LEU A 184 7.55 -1.71 7.26
CA LEU A 184 7.36 -0.30 6.92
C LEU A 184 7.17 0.55 8.17
N ALA A 185 7.61 1.81 8.09
CA ALA A 185 7.33 2.81 9.11
C ALA A 185 7.08 4.16 8.46
N SER A 186 6.29 4.99 9.12
CA SER A 186 6.07 6.38 8.73
C SER A 186 5.84 7.25 9.96
N PHE A 187 6.42 8.44 9.97
CA PHE A 187 6.36 9.41 11.07
C PHE A 187 5.97 10.78 10.54
N GLN A 188 5.13 11.46 11.31
CA GLN A 188 4.57 12.77 11.01
C GLN A 188 4.86 13.72 12.18
N THR A 189 5.20 14.96 11.91
CA THR A 189 5.35 15.98 12.95
C THR A 189 4.05 16.74 13.21
N ASN A 190 3.12 16.71 12.26
CA ASN A 190 1.90 17.50 12.37
C ASN A 190 0.77 16.89 11.52
N TRP A 191 -0.34 16.57 12.16
CA TRP A 191 -1.55 16.10 11.50
C TRP A 191 -2.53 17.21 11.17
N ASP A 192 -2.33 18.41 11.70
CA ASP A 192 -3.27 19.52 11.58
C ASP A 192 -3.07 20.29 10.27
N ARG A 193 -1.81 20.55 9.90
CA ARG A 193 -1.44 21.34 8.73
C ARG A 193 -0.36 20.68 7.87
N VAL A 194 -0.71 20.33 6.65
CA VAL A 194 0.25 19.75 5.67
C VAL A 194 1.45 20.67 5.42
N GLY A 195 1.22 21.98 5.30
CA GLY A 195 2.30 22.95 5.03
C GLY A 195 3.38 23.04 6.11
N GLY A 196 3.07 22.62 7.33
CA GLY A 196 4.01 22.57 8.46
C GLY A 196 4.42 21.15 8.85
N ASN A 197 4.02 20.12 8.09
CA ASN A 197 4.33 18.74 8.41
C ASN A 197 5.67 18.33 7.79
N ALA A 198 6.58 17.82 8.63
CA ALA A 198 7.70 17.01 8.20
C ALA A 198 7.31 15.54 8.35
N MET A 199 7.52 14.77 7.30
CA MET A 199 7.27 13.33 7.27
C MET A 199 8.57 12.61 6.93
N TRP A 200 8.79 11.44 7.50
CA TRP A 200 9.75 10.49 7.00
C TRP A 200 9.15 9.08 6.97
N SER A 201 9.58 8.29 6.01
CA SER A 201 9.21 6.90 5.87
C SER A 201 10.44 6.02 5.80
N PHE A 202 10.28 4.77 6.20
CA PHE A 202 11.37 3.79 6.23
C PHE A 202 10.86 2.42 5.79
N ARG A 203 11.72 1.66 5.12
CA ARG A 203 11.43 0.31 4.68
C ARG A 203 12.57 -0.65 5.03
N SER A 204 12.24 -1.73 5.74
CA SER A 204 13.05 -2.94 5.90
C SER A 204 12.11 -4.14 5.96
N SER A 205 11.90 -4.80 4.83
CA SER A 205 10.74 -5.67 4.60
C SER A 205 11.12 -7.14 4.45
N PRO A 206 10.41 -8.06 5.13
CA PRO A 206 10.61 -9.49 4.98
C PRO A 206 10.22 -10.04 3.59
N TYR A 207 9.53 -9.24 2.79
CA TYR A 207 9.11 -9.62 1.43
C TYR A 207 10.16 -9.40 0.35
N GLY A 208 11.37 -8.98 0.73
CA GLY A 208 12.44 -8.74 -0.22
C GLY A 208 12.08 -7.68 -1.26
N SER A 209 12.46 -7.93 -2.51
CA SER A 209 12.16 -7.10 -3.67
C SER A 209 11.35 -7.87 -4.73
N THR A 210 10.44 -8.73 -4.29
CA THR A 210 9.54 -9.50 -5.18
C THR A 210 8.45 -8.63 -5.77
N SER A 211 7.89 -9.07 -6.89
CA SER A 211 6.82 -8.38 -7.59
C SER A 211 7.20 -6.91 -7.84
N HIS A 212 6.44 -5.97 -7.32
CA HIS A 212 6.67 -4.53 -7.47
C HIS A 212 7.39 -3.89 -6.28
N ALA A 213 7.91 -4.69 -5.35
CA ALA A 213 8.86 -4.23 -4.36
C ALA A 213 10.23 -3.95 -5.00
N LEU A 214 11.05 -3.15 -4.35
CA LEU A 214 12.32 -2.66 -4.86
C LEU A 214 13.47 -3.17 -3.98
N ALA A 215 14.68 -3.23 -4.50
CA ALA A 215 15.88 -3.60 -3.74
C ALA A 215 16.36 -2.42 -2.87
N ASN A 216 15.52 -2.04 -1.90
CA ASN A 216 15.65 -0.82 -1.10
C ASN A 216 15.42 -1.07 0.40
N GLN A 217 15.98 -2.15 0.92
CA GLN A 217 15.98 -2.38 2.36
C GLN A 217 16.76 -1.28 3.08
N ASN A 218 16.29 -0.89 4.26
CA ASN A 218 16.80 0.24 5.04
C ASN A 218 16.78 1.57 4.27
N ALA A 219 15.93 1.69 3.24
CA ALA A 219 15.73 2.97 2.57
C ALA A 219 14.80 3.87 3.36
N PHE A 220 15.10 5.17 3.30
CA PHE A 220 14.25 6.20 3.86
C PHE A 220 13.83 7.21 2.80
N ASN A 221 12.69 7.85 3.02
CA ASN A 221 12.25 9.02 2.26
C ASN A 221 11.85 10.12 3.23
N THR A 222 12.07 11.37 2.87
CA THR A 222 11.72 12.54 3.69
C THR A 222 10.91 13.54 2.92
N PHE A 223 10.04 14.24 3.64
CA PHE A 223 9.09 15.18 3.06
C PHE A 223 8.95 16.42 3.97
N TYR A 224 8.60 17.54 3.34
CA TYR A 224 8.15 18.72 4.06
C TYR A 224 7.00 19.39 3.29
N GLY A 225 5.95 19.75 4.02
CA GLY A 225 4.77 20.37 3.42
C GLY A 225 4.09 19.49 2.36
N GLY A 226 4.14 18.15 2.52
CA GLY A 226 3.60 17.19 1.56
C GLY A 226 4.47 16.97 0.31
N LYS A 227 5.60 17.67 0.18
CA LYS A 227 6.54 17.56 -0.95
C LYS A 227 7.76 16.72 -0.56
N PRO A 228 8.28 15.88 -1.46
CA PRO A 228 9.46 15.07 -1.18
C PRO A 228 10.73 15.93 -1.14
N LEU A 229 11.64 15.62 -0.21
CA LEU A 229 13.00 16.16 -0.14
C LEU A 229 14.02 15.11 -0.60
N PHE A 230 14.06 13.96 0.08
CA PHE A 230 14.76 12.77 -0.37
C PHE A 230 13.73 11.71 -0.73
N TYR A 231 13.76 11.22 -1.94
CA TYR A 231 12.74 10.32 -2.45
C TYR A 231 13.35 9.28 -3.39
N SER A 232 12.69 8.15 -3.54
CA SER A 232 13.08 7.12 -4.50
C SER A 232 13.08 7.70 -5.93
N SER A 233 14.01 7.24 -6.77
CA SER A 233 14.31 7.87 -8.08
C SER A 233 13.21 7.75 -9.11
N GLY A 234 12.25 6.87 -8.94
CA GLY A 234 11.23 6.75 -9.95
C GLY A 234 10.30 5.56 -9.80
N HIS A 235 9.43 5.46 -10.78
CA HIS A 235 8.41 4.46 -10.94
C HIS A 235 8.61 3.75 -12.27
N HIS A 236 8.54 2.43 -12.31
CA HIS A 236 8.65 1.69 -13.56
C HIS A 236 7.47 2.00 -14.50
N ILE A 237 7.78 2.14 -15.78
CA ILE A 237 6.77 2.27 -16.83
C ILE A 237 6.32 0.86 -17.24
N GLU A 238 7.29 -0.03 -17.40
CA GLU A 238 7.08 -1.43 -17.74
C GLU A 238 7.96 -2.32 -16.86
N PHE A 239 7.42 -3.47 -16.44
CA PHE A 239 8.08 -4.35 -15.48
C PHE A 239 9.41 -4.91 -15.97
N THR A 240 9.53 -5.14 -17.27
CA THR A 240 10.72 -5.72 -17.94
C THR A 240 11.58 -4.68 -18.64
N ASP A 241 11.22 -3.41 -18.54
CA ASP A 241 12.02 -2.34 -19.11
C ASP A 241 13.42 -2.29 -18.47
N VAL A 242 14.44 -2.13 -19.30
CA VAL A 242 15.85 -2.10 -18.89
C VAL A 242 16.11 -1.01 -17.86
N HIS A 243 15.55 0.18 -18.06
CA HIS A 243 15.68 1.28 -17.11
C HIS A 243 15.01 0.98 -15.78
N SER A 244 13.85 0.32 -15.80
CA SER A 244 13.19 -0.15 -14.58
C SER A 244 14.09 -1.12 -13.82
N MET A 245 14.65 -2.12 -14.50
CA MET A 245 15.47 -3.15 -13.86
C MET A 245 16.79 -2.62 -13.32
N LEU A 246 17.49 -1.81 -14.09
CA LEU A 246 18.84 -1.31 -13.75
C LEU A 246 18.84 -0.06 -12.88
N CYS A 247 17.77 0.72 -12.90
CA CYS A 247 17.68 1.96 -12.16
C CYS A 247 16.62 1.87 -11.07
N HIS A 248 15.33 1.90 -11.42
CA HIS A 248 14.27 2.03 -10.43
C HIS A 248 14.19 0.88 -9.43
N ARG A 249 14.53 -0.33 -9.82
CA ARG A 249 14.52 -1.50 -8.93
C ARG A 249 15.83 -1.70 -8.18
N ALA A 250 16.90 -1.08 -8.65
CA ALA A 250 18.24 -1.25 -8.09
C ALA A 250 18.45 -0.36 -6.86
N THR A 251 19.22 -0.84 -5.91
CA THR A 251 19.54 -0.18 -4.64
C THR A 251 20.09 1.24 -4.81
N ARG A 252 20.90 1.45 -5.86
CA ARG A 252 21.53 2.75 -6.19
C ARG A 252 20.51 3.88 -6.48
N ALA A 253 19.26 3.53 -6.74
CA ALA A 253 18.20 4.48 -7.04
C ALA A 253 17.44 4.95 -5.78
N HIS A 254 17.87 4.53 -4.60
CA HIS A 254 17.19 4.75 -3.35
C HIS A 254 18.11 5.33 -2.27
N ASN A 255 17.52 5.94 -1.27
CA ASN A 255 18.24 6.51 -0.13
C ASN A 255 18.60 5.40 0.87
N THR A 256 19.56 4.55 0.50
CA THR A 256 20.05 3.42 1.28
C THR A 256 21.52 3.17 1.02
N ILE A 257 22.10 2.12 1.61
CA ILE A 257 23.53 1.84 1.60
C ILE A 257 23.89 0.90 0.45
N LEU A 258 25.01 1.19 -0.23
CA LEU A 258 25.73 0.25 -1.08
C LEU A 258 26.93 -0.29 -0.32
N VAL A 259 27.17 -1.58 -0.38
CA VAL A 259 28.34 -2.21 0.26
C VAL A 259 29.37 -2.52 -0.82
N ASN A 260 30.51 -1.86 -0.77
CA ASN A 260 31.57 -1.92 -1.81
C ASN A 260 31.02 -1.59 -3.23
N GLY A 261 30.09 -0.62 -3.32
CA GLY A 261 29.45 -0.27 -4.58
C GLY A 261 28.37 -1.25 -5.06
N MET A 262 28.20 -2.37 -4.39
CA MET A 262 27.19 -3.39 -4.73
C MET A 262 25.85 -3.10 -4.06
N GLY A 263 24.79 -3.36 -4.81
CA GLY A 263 23.42 -3.28 -4.32
C GLY A 263 22.92 -4.53 -3.61
N GLN A 264 21.68 -4.46 -3.21
CA GLN A 264 20.97 -5.56 -2.55
C GLN A 264 20.46 -6.58 -3.57
N ARG A 265 20.25 -7.80 -3.10
CA ARG A 265 19.67 -8.89 -3.89
C ARG A 265 18.29 -8.51 -4.39
N ILE A 266 18.00 -8.86 -5.64
CA ILE A 266 16.68 -8.75 -6.24
C ILE A 266 15.98 -10.11 -6.09
N GLY A 267 14.80 -10.12 -5.46
CA GLY A 267 14.03 -11.33 -5.18
C GLY A 267 13.62 -11.43 -3.72
N THR A 268 13.12 -12.59 -3.33
CA THR A 268 12.72 -12.89 -1.94
C THR A 268 13.91 -12.93 -0.99
N GLU A 269 15.06 -13.33 -1.50
CA GLU A 269 16.29 -13.49 -0.73
C GLU A 269 16.88 -12.17 -0.25
N GLY A 270 16.51 -11.06 -0.92
CA GLY A 270 16.93 -9.70 -0.56
C GLY A 270 16.04 -9.07 0.52
N TYR A 271 15.72 -9.82 1.58
CA TYR A 271 14.83 -9.36 2.64
C TYR A 271 15.56 -8.65 3.78
N GLY A 272 14.77 -7.88 4.52
CA GLY A 272 15.15 -7.27 5.77
C GLY A 272 13.96 -7.29 6.74
N TRP A 273 14.12 -6.74 7.93
CA TRP A 273 13.04 -6.60 8.90
C TRP A 273 13.27 -5.45 9.86
N ILE A 274 12.26 -5.12 10.65
CA ILE A 274 12.31 -4.09 11.69
C ILE A 274 12.31 -4.79 13.06
N PRO A 275 13.47 -5.10 13.66
CA PRO A 275 13.56 -5.80 14.94
C PRO A 275 13.22 -4.93 16.13
N ARG A 276 13.38 -3.60 16.02
CA ARG A 276 13.11 -2.66 17.11
C ARG A 276 12.55 -1.37 16.57
N TYR A 277 11.59 -0.82 17.30
CA TYR A 277 11.02 0.49 16.99
C TYR A 277 10.45 1.13 18.26
N TYR A 278 10.33 2.44 18.22
CA TYR A 278 9.66 3.22 19.24
C TYR A 278 9.05 4.46 18.60
N ALA A 279 7.85 4.82 19.00
CA ALA A 279 7.18 6.03 18.56
C ALA A 279 6.56 6.74 19.78
N SER A 280 6.82 8.04 19.90
CA SER A 280 6.20 8.93 20.86
C SER A 280 5.88 10.25 20.19
N GLU A 281 5.32 11.20 20.93
CA GLU A 281 5.05 12.55 20.42
C GLU A 281 6.30 13.30 19.95
N LYS A 282 7.47 12.98 20.52
CA LYS A 282 8.72 13.72 20.29
C LYS A 282 9.79 12.93 19.55
N ILE A 283 9.75 11.60 19.63
CA ILE A 283 10.82 10.74 19.11
C ILE A 283 10.19 9.58 18.32
N GLY A 284 10.62 9.45 17.07
CA GLY A 284 10.42 8.24 16.25
C GLY A 284 11.76 7.52 16.09
N TYR A 285 11.81 6.24 16.43
CA TYR A 285 12.97 5.39 16.27
C TYR A 285 12.59 4.09 15.56
N VAL A 286 13.39 3.72 14.57
CA VAL A 286 13.27 2.43 13.85
C VAL A 286 14.67 1.89 13.60
N LEU A 287 14.87 0.64 13.97
CA LEU A 287 16.04 -0.14 13.59
C LEU A 287 15.63 -1.13 12.49
N GLY A 288 16.25 -1.03 11.33
CA GLY A 288 16.10 -2.02 10.25
C GLY A 288 17.33 -2.90 10.18
N ASP A 289 17.12 -4.20 10.02
CA ASP A 289 18.16 -5.16 9.70
C ASP A 289 18.03 -5.61 8.25
N ALA A 290 19.01 -5.28 7.42
CA ALA A 290 19.10 -5.64 6.02
C ALA A 290 20.29 -6.56 5.73
N SER A 291 20.82 -7.26 6.72
CA SER A 291 22.01 -8.13 6.59
C SER A 291 21.84 -9.18 5.49
N ASN A 292 20.64 -9.74 5.35
CA ASN A 292 20.35 -10.73 4.31
C ASN A 292 20.11 -10.11 2.91
N ALA A 293 19.96 -8.80 2.83
CA ALA A 293 19.72 -8.15 1.54
C ALA A 293 20.98 -8.10 0.67
N TYR A 294 22.17 -8.20 1.27
CA TYR A 294 23.44 -8.12 0.54
C TYR A 294 24.00 -9.51 0.21
N GLY A 295 24.64 -9.62 -0.94
CA GLY A 295 25.27 -10.83 -1.44
C GLY A 295 24.91 -11.14 -2.90
N LYS A 296 25.26 -12.34 -3.38
CA LYS A 296 25.03 -12.72 -4.78
C LYS A 296 23.56 -12.74 -5.16
N VAL A 297 23.24 -12.25 -6.35
CA VAL A 297 21.93 -12.44 -6.97
C VAL A 297 21.77 -13.91 -7.33
N ILE A 298 20.75 -14.56 -6.80
CA ILE A 298 20.49 -16.01 -6.99
C ILE A 298 19.09 -16.30 -7.54
N SER A 299 18.28 -15.28 -7.82
CA SER A 299 16.97 -15.52 -8.41
C SER A 299 17.08 -15.84 -9.91
N PRO A 300 16.79 -17.07 -10.35
CA PRO A 300 16.87 -17.45 -11.78
C PRO A 300 15.98 -16.58 -12.66
N LEU A 301 14.82 -16.15 -12.14
CA LEU A 301 13.88 -15.29 -12.87
C LEU A 301 14.53 -13.96 -13.28
N TRP A 302 15.30 -13.35 -12.39
CA TRP A 302 15.95 -12.07 -12.65
C TRP A 302 17.19 -12.23 -13.54
N LEU A 303 17.91 -13.31 -13.38
CA LEU A 303 19.01 -13.66 -14.28
C LEU A 303 18.51 -13.84 -15.71
N THR A 304 17.46 -14.65 -15.90
CA THR A 304 16.85 -14.86 -17.22
C THR A 304 16.34 -13.55 -17.84
N ARG A 305 15.73 -12.69 -17.05
CA ARG A 305 15.25 -11.38 -17.53
C ARG A 305 16.41 -10.41 -17.83
N GLY A 306 17.45 -10.46 -17.03
CA GLY A 306 18.70 -9.72 -17.31
C GLY A 306 19.30 -10.13 -18.64
N GLU A 307 19.38 -11.41 -18.92
CA GLU A 307 19.84 -11.95 -20.20
C GLU A 307 18.97 -11.51 -21.37
N GLN A 308 17.64 -11.59 -21.22
CA GLN A 308 16.70 -11.11 -22.23
C GLN A 308 16.82 -9.60 -22.52
N SER A 309 17.31 -8.83 -21.57
CA SER A 309 17.50 -7.40 -21.68
C SER A 309 18.94 -7.02 -22.10
N GLU A 310 19.77 -7.99 -22.51
CA GLU A 310 21.20 -7.83 -22.80
C GLU A 310 21.99 -7.25 -21.62
N VAL A 311 21.48 -7.38 -20.41
CA VAL A 311 22.11 -6.86 -19.21
C VAL A 311 22.54 -8.00 -18.32
N HIS A 312 23.83 -8.20 -18.23
CA HIS A 312 24.41 -9.12 -17.26
C HIS A 312 24.44 -8.48 -15.88
N TYR A 313 23.52 -8.94 -15.02
CA TYR A 313 23.53 -8.55 -13.62
C TYR A 313 24.52 -9.43 -12.88
N THR A 314 25.78 -9.02 -12.85
CA THR A 314 26.79 -9.65 -11.99
C THR A 314 26.93 -8.85 -10.69
N PRO A 315 27.35 -9.49 -9.58
CA PRO A 315 27.63 -8.78 -8.33
C PRO A 315 28.70 -7.68 -8.45
N GLU A 316 29.41 -7.66 -9.54
CA GLU A 316 30.51 -6.72 -9.80
C GLU A 316 30.06 -5.48 -10.61
N ASN A 317 28.81 -5.48 -11.08
CA ASN A 317 28.20 -4.37 -11.82
C ASN A 317 27.18 -3.64 -10.89
#